data_f23aaf7e304108bce4f855f3df33967e
#
_entry.id   f23aaf7e304108bce4f855f3df33967e
#
_cell.length_a   1.000
_cell.length_b   1.000
_cell.length_c   1.000
_cell.angle_alpha   90.00
_cell.angle_beta   90.00
_cell.angle_gamma   90.00
#
_symmetry.space_group_name_H-M   'P 1'
#
loop_
_entity.id
_entity.type
_entity.pdbx_description
1 polymer ?
#
loop_
_entity_poly.entity_id
_entity_poly.type
_entity_poly.pdbx_seq_one_letter_code
_entity_poly.pdbx_strand_id
1 'polypeptide(L)'
;RTHDKPDSEKIAKLSTFINNFGYTLHIGADEVHPKELQKLLMKVDGTDEESLISRLTLRSMKQARYTTACTGHFGLAANYYCHFTSPIRRYPDLQIHRIIKENIRGRMNDNRREHYESILDAVAKQASETERRAEEAERETVKLKKCEYMSNHIGECFEGVISGVTEWGFFVELPNTVEGLVRVTDLTDDFYEFYEDTYELAGSATNKRYKLGQKINCTHNFVSTVHNNLDFLSKLVSLIGECFE
;
A
#
# COMPACT_ATOMS: atom_id res chain seq x y z
N ARG A 1 -14.19 9.61 10.95
CA ARG A 1 -13.27 8.77 10.14
C ARG A 1 -13.78 7.35 10.12
N THR A 2 -14.11 6.83 8.96
CA THR A 2 -14.61 5.46 8.79
C THR A 2 -13.66 4.66 7.92
N HIS A 3 -13.65 3.36 8.19
CA HIS A 3 -12.93 2.39 7.39
C HIS A 3 -13.87 1.22 7.14
N ASP A 4 -14.37 1.14 5.92
CA ASP A 4 -15.33 0.10 5.54
C ASP A 4 -14.66 -1.28 5.52
N LYS A 5 -15.47 -2.34 5.63
CA LYS A 5 -15.00 -3.72 5.51
C LYS A 5 -14.32 -3.95 4.16
N PRO A 6 -13.27 -4.77 4.12
CA PRO A 6 -12.60 -5.13 2.88
C PRO A 6 -13.53 -5.87 1.92
N ASP A 7 -13.13 -5.94 0.67
CA ASP A 7 -13.81 -6.72 -0.34
C ASP A 7 -13.56 -8.22 -0.11
N SER A 8 -14.63 -9.03 -0.15
CA SER A 8 -14.55 -10.47 0.10
C SER A 8 -13.66 -11.20 -0.90
N GLU A 9 -13.68 -10.79 -2.17
CA GLU A 9 -12.84 -11.38 -3.21
C GLU A 9 -11.35 -11.12 -2.95
N LYS A 10 -10.99 -9.89 -2.55
CA LYS A 10 -9.60 -9.55 -2.20
C LYS A 10 -9.12 -10.31 -0.98
N ILE A 11 -10.00 -10.52 0.01
CA ILE A 11 -9.68 -11.31 1.19
C ILE A 11 -9.52 -12.79 0.84
N ALA A 12 -10.33 -13.34 -0.06
CA ALA A 12 -10.18 -14.71 -0.53
C ALA A 12 -8.84 -14.91 -1.26
N LYS A 13 -8.47 -13.98 -2.16
CA LYS A 13 -7.15 -14.00 -2.83
C LYS A 13 -6.00 -13.91 -1.82
N LEU A 14 -6.10 -13.03 -0.83
CA LEU A 14 -5.11 -12.94 0.26
C LEU A 14 -5.00 -14.28 1.02
N SER A 15 -6.13 -14.89 1.38
CA SER A 15 -6.17 -16.18 2.10
C SER A 15 -5.50 -17.29 1.29
N THR A 16 -5.81 -17.41 0.00
CA THR A 16 -5.17 -18.38 -0.90
C THR A 16 -3.65 -18.16 -0.96
N PHE A 17 -3.24 -16.91 -1.08
CA PHE A 17 -1.82 -16.57 -1.16
C PHE A 17 -1.04 -16.92 0.11
N ILE A 18 -1.53 -16.53 1.29
CA ILE A 18 -0.83 -16.78 2.57
C ILE A 18 -0.77 -18.26 2.94
N ASN A 19 -1.69 -19.09 2.41
CA ASN A 19 -1.65 -20.54 2.58
C ASN A 19 -0.36 -21.15 2.00
N ASN A 20 0.20 -20.57 0.95
CA ASN A 20 1.48 -21.02 0.35
C ASN A 20 2.67 -20.87 1.32
N PHE A 21 2.53 -20.00 2.32
CA PHE A 21 3.53 -19.79 3.38
C PHE A 21 3.16 -20.48 4.70
N GLY A 22 2.09 -21.32 4.69
CA GLY A 22 1.64 -22.02 5.89
C GLY A 22 0.80 -21.19 6.86
N TYR A 23 0.42 -19.98 6.47
CA TYR A 23 -0.47 -19.13 7.27
C TYR A 23 -1.93 -19.34 6.87
N THR A 24 -2.82 -19.26 7.84
CA THR A 24 -4.27 -19.41 7.62
C THR A 24 -5.01 -18.17 8.11
N LEU A 25 -6.00 -17.74 7.33
CA LEU A 25 -6.92 -16.66 7.69
C LEU A 25 -8.31 -17.25 7.89
N HIS A 26 -8.88 -17.05 9.07
CA HIS A 26 -10.24 -17.52 9.35
C HIS A 26 -11.26 -16.52 8.76
N ILE A 27 -11.97 -16.93 7.73
CA ILE A 27 -13.02 -16.16 7.07
C ILE A 27 -14.35 -16.74 7.50
N GLY A 28 -15.22 -15.91 8.12
CA GLY A 28 -16.61 -16.29 8.41
C GLY A 28 -17.42 -16.48 7.12
N ALA A 29 -18.71 -16.72 7.23
CA ALA A 29 -19.58 -17.07 6.08
C ALA A 29 -19.45 -16.10 4.89
N ASP A 30 -19.19 -14.80 5.13
CA ASP A 30 -18.98 -13.81 4.05
C ASP A 30 -17.99 -12.68 4.43
N GLU A 31 -17.43 -12.70 5.64
CA GLU A 31 -16.62 -11.57 6.14
C GLU A 31 -15.47 -12.02 7.01
N VAL A 32 -14.33 -11.32 6.87
CA VAL A 32 -13.20 -11.45 7.78
C VAL A 32 -13.39 -10.51 8.98
N HIS A 33 -13.12 -11.00 10.18
CA HIS A 33 -13.12 -10.16 11.37
C HIS A 33 -11.77 -9.40 11.48
N PRO A 34 -11.74 -8.11 11.86
CA PRO A 34 -10.48 -7.34 11.97
C PRO A 34 -9.41 -8.01 12.83
N LYS A 35 -9.81 -8.70 13.91
CA LYS A 35 -8.91 -9.44 14.79
C LYS A 35 -8.18 -10.60 14.10
N GLU A 36 -8.76 -11.19 13.06
CA GLU A 36 -8.09 -12.27 12.31
C GLU A 36 -6.92 -11.71 11.48
N LEU A 37 -7.10 -10.54 10.86
CA LEU A 37 -6.00 -9.85 10.19
C LEU A 37 -4.91 -9.40 11.19
N GLN A 38 -5.31 -8.92 12.37
CA GLN A 38 -4.37 -8.58 13.43
C GLN A 38 -3.57 -9.81 13.87
N LYS A 39 -4.22 -10.95 14.10
CA LYS A 39 -3.54 -12.22 14.43
C LYS A 39 -2.56 -12.66 13.34
N LEU A 40 -2.96 -12.50 12.06
CA LEU A 40 -2.08 -12.80 10.94
C LEU A 40 -0.83 -11.92 11.00
N LEU A 41 -0.99 -10.61 11.13
CA LEU A 41 0.14 -9.66 11.19
C LEU A 41 1.06 -9.94 12.40
N MET A 42 0.50 -10.30 13.54
CA MET A 42 1.29 -10.71 14.72
C MET A 42 2.05 -12.03 14.52
N LYS A 43 1.54 -12.95 13.70
CA LYS A 43 2.23 -14.22 13.41
C LYS A 43 3.39 -14.05 12.44
N VAL A 44 3.29 -13.09 11.52
CA VAL A 44 4.33 -12.84 10.51
C VAL A 44 5.38 -11.83 11.00
N ASP A 45 5.14 -11.18 12.13
CA ASP A 45 6.05 -10.19 12.72
C ASP A 45 7.43 -10.83 12.98
N GLY A 46 8.49 -10.23 12.45
CA GLY A 46 9.87 -10.71 12.53
C GLY A 46 10.22 -11.89 11.63
N THR A 47 9.33 -12.32 10.72
CA THR A 47 9.62 -13.35 9.72
C THR A 47 10.06 -12.74 8.39
N ASP A 48 10.69 -13.52 7.52
CA ASP A 48 11.11 -13.07 6.18
C ASP A 48 9.91 -12.63 5.31
N GLU A 49 8.71 -13.17 5.57
CA GLU A 49 7.48 -12.88 4.84
C GLU A 49 6.70 -11.66 5.37
N GLU A 50 7.11 -11.08 6.50
CA GLU A 50 6.41 -9.97 7.17
C GLU A 50 6.11 -8.82 6.22
N SER A 51 7.11 -8.31 5.52
CA SER A 51 6.96 -7.17 4.61
C SER A 51 5.95 -7.46 3.49
N LEU A 52 6.02 -8.67 2.93
CA LEU A 52 5.16 -9.12 1.86
C LEU A 52 3.71 -9.27 2.31
N ILE A 53 3.47 -10.05 3.36
CA ILE A 53 2.12 -10.36 3.86
C ILE A 53 1.46 -9.09 4.39
N SER A 54 2.20 -8.22 5.09
CA SER A 54 1.71 -6.93 5.57
C SER A 54 1.27 -6.03 4.42
N ARG A 55 2.06 -5.95 3.34
CA ARG A 55 1.74 -5.16 2.15
C ARG A 55 0.50 -5.68 1.42
N LEU A 56 0.38 -6.99 1.22
CA LEU A 56 -0.78 -7.61 0.59
C LEU A 56 -2.04 -7.47 1.45
N THR A 57 -1.92 -7.63 2.76
CA THR A 57 -3.01 -7.39 3.71
C THR A 57 -3.50 -5.95 3.61
N LEU A 58 -2.60 -4.98 3.58
CA LEU A 58 -2.95 -3.56 3.43
C LEU A 58 -3.64 -3.27 2.09
N ARG A 59 -3.17 -3.86 0.98
CA ARG A 59 -3.78 -3.72 -0.36
C ARG A 59 -5.16 -4.36 -0.46
N SER A 60 -5.46 -5.36 0.34
CA SER A 60 -6.78 -5.99 0.38
C SER A 60 -7.82 -5.16 1.13
N MET A 61 -7.40 -4.21 1.96
CA MET A 61 -8.28 -3.31 2.70
C MET A 61 -8.78 -2.15 1.84
N LYS A 62 -9.94 -1.59 2.20
CA LYS A 62 -10.43 -0.34 1.65
C LYS A 62 -9.70 0.85 2.26
N GLN A 63 -9.66 1.96 1.55
CA GLN A 63 -9.11 3.20 2.10
C GLN A 63 -10.11 3.84 3.08
N ALA A 64 -9.61 4.30 4.23
CA ALA A 64 -10.41 5.04 5.19
C ALA A 64 -10.77 6.43 4.64
N ARG A 65 -11.96 6.94 5.02
CA ARG A 65 -12.49 8.23 4.55
C ARG A 65 -13.20 9.00 5.65
N TYR A 66 -13.38 10.29 5.43
CA TYR A 66 -14.26 11.09 6.27
C TYR A 66 -15.69 10.98 5.75
N THR A 67 -16.65 10.85 6.66
CA THR A 67 -18.09 10.81 6.36
C THR A 67 -18.87 11.14 7.62
N THR A 68 -20.11 11.58 7.48
CA THR A 68 -21.06 11.78 8.56
C THR A 68 -21.69 10.47 9.02
N ALA A 69 -21.72 9.45 8.15
CA ALA A 69 -22.22 8.12 8.50
C ALA A 69 -21.25 7.40 9.47
N CYS A 70 -21.78 6.92 10.57
CA CYS A 70 -21.00 6.20 11.58
C CYS A 70 -21.01 4.69 11.29
N THR A 71 -20.18 4.22 10.37
CA THR A 71 -20.06 2.80 9.99
C THR A 71 -18.93 2.06 10.73
N GLY A 72 -18.25 2.75 11.65
CA GLY A 72 -17.11 2.21 12.40
C GLY A 72 -15.79 2.28 11.63
N HIS A 73 -14.76 1.70 12.21
CA HIS A 73 -13.42 1.67 11.63
C HIS A 73 -12.86 0.24 11.66
N PHE A 74 -12.95 -0.44 10.52
CA PHE A 74 -12.56 -1.85 10.39
C PHE A 74 -11.13 -2.10 10.87
N GLY A 75 -10.14 -1.37 10.35
CA GLY A 75 -8.72 -1.61 10.66
C GLY A 75 -8.36 -1.40 12.14
N LEU A 76 -9.18 -0.67 12.90
CA LEU A 76 -9.02 -0.47 14.35
C LEU A 76 -9.98 -1.33 15.18
N ALA A 77 -10.85 -2.09 14.55
CA ALA A 77 -11.93 -2.84 15.20
C ALA A 77 -12.80 -1.96 16.13
N ALA A 78 -13.01 -0.67 15.77
CA ALA A 78 -13.71 0.31 16.58
C ALA A 78 -15.09 0.62 15.99
N ASN A 79 -16.13 0.58 16.84
CA ASN A 79 -17.48 0.97 16.43
C ASN A 79 -17.60 2.50 16.21
N TYR A 80 -16.84 3.27 16.95
CA TYR A 80 -16.81 4.73 16.88
C TYR A 80 -15.38 5.20 16.80
N TYR A 81 -15.06 6.00 15.80
CA TYR A 81 -13.72 6.56 15.64
C TYR A 81 -13.77 7.89 14.91
N CYS A 82 -13.02 8.85 15.38
CA CYS A 82 -12.81 10.11 14.68
C CYS A 82 -11.36 10.58 14.84
N HIS A 83 -10.90 11.35 13.88
CA HIS A 83 -9.70 12.15 14.05
C HIS A 83 -10.01 13.35 14.92
N PHE A 84 -9.16 13.63 15.93
CA PHE A 84 -9.42 14.66 16.92
C PHE A 84 -8.17 15.48 17.31
N THR A 85 -7.00 14.88 17.25
CA THR A 85 -5.79 15.38 17.89
C THR A 85 -4.95 16.35 17.06
N SER A 86 -5.31 16.60 15.79
CA SER A 86 -4.50 17.43 14.89
C SER A 86 -5.33 18.50 14.16
N PRO A 87 -6.01 19.43 14.89
CA PRO A 87 -6.91 20.42 14.29
C PRO A 87 -6.18 21.49 13.45
N ILE A 88 -4.86 21.62 13.57
CA ILE A 88 -4.07 22.58 12.79
C ILE A 88 -3.97 22.13 11.32
N ARG A 89 -3.80 20.83 11.08
CA ARG A 89 -3.56 20.27 9.73
C ARG A 89 -4.71 19.43 9.18
N ARG A 90 -5.68 19.06 10.01
CA ARG A 90 -6.86 18.27 9.61
C ARG A 90 -8.14 19.03 9.94
N TYR A 91 -8.80 19.49 8.91
CA TYR A 91 -10.05 20.25 9.06
C TYR A 91 -11.20 19.50 9.77
N PRO A 92 -11.37 18.16 9.56
CA PRO A 92 -12.37 17.41 10.32
C PRO A 92 -12.15 17.47 11.84
N ASP A 93 -10.91 17.44 12.31
CA ASP A 93 -10.58 17.57 13.74
C ASP A 93 -11.06 18.93 14.25
N LEU A 94 -10.77 20.00 13.50
CA LEU A 94 -11.19 21.35 13.86
C LEU A 94 -12.73 21.47 13.94
N GLN A 95 -13.44 20.86 13.01
CA GLN A 95 -14.91 20.84 13.02
C GLN A 95 -15.47 20.10 14.23
N ILE A 96 -14.89 18.96 14.58
CA ILE A 96 -15.28 18.21 15.78
C ILE A 96 -15.04 19.07 17.03
N HIS A 97 -13.90 19.76 17.13
CA HIS A 97 -13.63 20.69 18.24
C HIS A 97 -14.68 21.81 18.34
N ARG A 98 -15.11 22.37 17.22
CA ARG A 98 -16.15 23.41 17.16
C ARG A 98 -17.51 22.89 17.67
N ILE A 99 -17.93 21.73 17.14
CA ILE A 99 -19.19 21.07 17.51
C ILE A 99 -19.20 20.74 18.99
N ILE A 100 -18.13 20.14 19.52
CA ILE A 100 -18.01 19.79 20.94
C ILE A 100 -18.08 21.05 21.83
N LYS A 101 -17.36 22.11 21.46
CA LYS A 101 -17.40 23.38 22.23
C LYS A 101 -18.78 24.00 22.26
N GLU A 102 -19.52 23.99 21.16
CA GLU A 102 -20.89 24.47 21.13
C GLU A 102 -21.82 23.61 22.00
N ASN A 103 -21.67 22.29 21.94
CA ASN A 103 -22.44 21.36 22.74
C ASN A 103 -22.18 21.56 24.27
N ILE A 104 -20.89 21.59 24.65
CA ILE A 104 -20.51 21.79 26.07
C ILE A 104 -21.02 23.15 26.62
N ARG A 105 -21.08 24.19 25.80
CA ARG A 105 -21.56 25.52 26.14
C ARG A 105 -23.09 25.65 26.07
N GLY A 106 -23.82 24.57 25.81
CA GLY A 106 -25.29 24.60 25.68
C GLY A 106 -25.79 25.41 24.47
N ARG A 107 -24.95 25.63 23.48
CA ARG A 107 -25.31 26.43 22.29
C ARG A 107 -25.79 25.57 21.09
N MET A 108 -25.82 24.25 21.23
CA MET A 108 -26.28 23.33 20.22
C MET A 108 -27.82 23.25 20.20
N ASN A 109 -28.46 24.28 19.63
CA ASN A 109 -29.90 24.31 19.39
C ASN A 109 -30.23 23.68 18.01
N ASP A 110 -31.52 23.58 17.68
CA ASP A 110 -31.97 22.93 16.43
C ASP A 110 -31.43 23.64 15.18
N ASN A 111 -31.41 24.97 15.14
CA ASN A 111 -30.84 25.73 14.02
C ASN A 111 -29.35 25.46 13.81
N ARG A 112 -28.60 25.29 14.91
CA ARG A 112 -27.16 24.96 14.84
C ARG A 112 -26.94 23.52 14.37
N ARG A 113 -27.80 22.60 14.78
CA ARG A 113 -27.78 21.23 14.36
C ARG A 113 -28.06 21.12 12.85
N GLU A 114 -29.13 21.76 12.40
CA GLU A 114 -29.50 21.83 10.98
C GLU A 114 -28.38 22.46 10.13
N HIS A 115 -27.75 23.52 10.64
CA HIS A 115 -26.60 24.11 9.96
C HIS A 115 -25.45 23.10 9.80
N TYR A 116 -25.08 22.34 10.85
CA TYR A 116 -24.03 21.34 10.73
C TYR A 116 -24.43 20.20 9.80
N GLU A 117 -25.65 19.72 9.88
CA GLU A 117 -26.17 18.68 8.98
C GLU A 117 -26.10 19.12 7.51
N SER A 118 -26.37 20.38 7.21
CA SER A 118 -26.31 20.90 5.83
C SER A 118 -24.91 21.01 5.25
N ILE A 119 -23.86 21.16 6.05
CA ILE A 119 -22.48 21.39 5.56
C ILE A 119 -21.55 20.19 5.71
N LEU A 120 -21.78 19.30 6.70
CA LEU A 120 -20.79 18.30 7.10
C LEU A 120 -20.51 17.26 6.02
N ASP A 121 -21.48 16.89 5.18
CA ASP A 121 -21.27 15.95 4.09
C ASP A 121 -20.30 16.51 3.05
N ALA A 122 -20.49 17.78 2.67
CA ALA A 122 -19.59 18.45 1.75
C ALA A 122 -18.18 18.60 2.33
N VAL A 123 -18.09 18.95 3.60
CA VAL A 123 -16.82 19.07 4.33
C VAL A 123 -16.09 17.72 4.41
N ALA A 124 -16.81 16.64 4.71
CA ALA A 124 -16.23 15.30 4.82
C ALA A 124 -15.71 14.80 3.46
N LYS A 125 -16.48 15.03 2.39
CA LYS A 125 -16.08 14.70 1.02
C LYS A 125 -14.82 15.46 0.62
N GLN A 126 -14.84 16.78 0.75
CA GLN A 126 -13.70 17.64 0.41
C GLN A 126 -12.45 17.28 1.22
N ALA A 127 -12.58 17.02 2.53
CA ALA A 127 -11.48 16.62 3.39
C ALA A 127 -10.86 15.28 2.95
N SER A 128 -11.67 14.33 2.50
CA SER A 128 -11.18 13.05 1.97
C SER A 128 -10.46 13.19 0.63
N GLU A 129 -10.95 14.07 -0.24
CA GLU A 129 -10.34 14.36 -1.54
C GLU A 129 -8.99 15.08 -1.39
N THR A 130 -8.94 16.09 -0.51
CA THR A 130 -7.71 16.85 -0.25
C THR A 130 -6.67 16.03 0.48
N GLU A 131 -7.05 15.13 1.39
CA GLU A 131 -6.15 14.17 2.03
C GLU A 131 -5.48 13.27 0.99
N ARG A 132 -6.27 12.65 0.10
CA ARG A 132 -5.72 11.80 -0.97
C ARG A 132 -4.76 12.54 -1.89
N ARG A 133 -5.11 13.76 -2.28
CA ARG A 133 -4.23 14.59 -3.12
C ARG A 133 -2.93 14.95 -2.41
N ALA A 134 -2.97 15.21 -1.11
CA ALA A 134 -1.77 15.49 -0.32
C ALA A 134 -0.88 14.23 -0.20
N GLU A 135 -1.48 13.06 0.08
CA GLU A 135 -0.76 11.78 0.12
C GLU A 135 -0.11 11.43 -1.24
N GLU A 136 -0.80 11.72 -2.34
CA GLU A 136 -0.28 11.49 -3.69
C GLU A 136 0.89 12.43 -3.99
N ALA A 137 0.77 13.73 -3.67
CA ALA A 137 1.83 14.70 -3.85
C ALA A 137 3.08 14.35 -3.01
N GLU A 138 2.89 13.91 -1.77
CA GLU A 138 3.97 13.42 -0.90
C GLU A 138 4.67 12.22 -1.52
N ARG A 139 3.91 11.21 -1.96
CA ARG A 139 4.44 10.01 -2.61
C ARG A 139 5.22 10.33 -3.87
N GLU A 140 4.70 11.21 -4.73
CA GLU A 140 5.38 11.62 -5.95
C GLU A 140 6.68 12.40 -5.65
N THR A 141 6.66 13.25 -4.62
CA THR A 141 7.86 13.98 -4.18
C THR A 141 8.94 13.01 -3.67
N VAL A 142 8.54 12.01 -2.87
CA VAL A 142 9.47 10.98 -2.38
C VAL A 142 10.04 10.17 -3.53
N LYS A 143 9.22 9.77 -4.51
CA LYS A 143 9.70 9.07 -5.71
C LYS A 143 10.72 9.90 -6.48
N LEU A 144 10.43 11.18 -6.70
CA LEU A 144 11.35 12.08 -7.38
C LEU A 144 12.72 12.12 -6.66
N LYS A 145 12.70 12.25 -5.33
CA LYS A 145 13.94 12.28 -4.54
C LYS A 145 14.71 10.95 -4.57
N LYS A 146 13.99 9.83 -4.58
CA LYS A 146 14.60 8.50 -4.79
C LYS A 146 15.27 8.40 -6.17
N CYS A 147 14.64 8.91 -7.22
CA CYS A 147 15.21 8.95 -8.57
C CYS A 147 16.45 9.86 -8.62
N GLU A 148 16.40 11.07 -8.04
CA GLU A 148 17.55 11.97 -7.95
C GLU A 148 18.74 11.32 -7.22
N TYR A 149 18.48 10.62 -6.11
CA TYR A 149 19.49 9.88 -5.37
C TYR A 149 20.12 8.79 -6.25
N MET A 150 19.30 7.94 -6.87
CA MET A 150 19.77 6.81 -7.67
C MET A 150 20.48 7.25 -8.96
N SER A 151 20.23 8.44 -9.47
CA SER A 151 20.95 8.95 -10.65
C SER A 151 22.47 9.04 -10.47
N ASN A 152 22.93 9.14 -9.23
CA ASN A 152 24.35 9.16 -8.89
C ASN A 152 24.99 7.77 -8.70
N HIS A 153 24.17 6.71 -8.78
CA HIS A 153 24.56 5.32 -8.50
C HIS A 153 24.41 4.42 -9.73
N ILE A 154 24.42 5.00 -10.94
CA ILE A 154 24.28 4.23 -12.18
C ILE A 154 25.52 3.33 -12.36
N GLY A 155 25.31 2.06 -12.66
CA GLY A 155 26.35 1.05 -12.81
C GLY A 155 26.72 0.32 -11.51
N GLU A 156 26.20 0.73 -10.36
CA GLU A 156 26.43 0.05 -9.10
C GLU A 156 25.55 -1.19 -8.94
N CYS A 157 26.07 -2.19 -8.25
CA CYS A 157 25.35 -3.42 -7.90
C CYS A 157 24.76 -3.32 -6.50
N PHE A 158 23.53 -3.77 -6.34
CA PHE A 158 22.81 -3.77 -5.08
C PHE A 158 22.19 -5.13 -4.80
N GLU A 159 22.19 -5.54 -3.54
CA GLU A 159 21.34 -6.61 -3.05
C GLU A 159 19.96 -6.04 -2.74
N GLY A 160 18.92 -6.68 -3.27
CA GLY A 160 17.53 -6.28 -3.02
C GLY A 160 16.62 -7.49 -2.83
N VAL A 161 15.35 -7.22 -2.57
CA VAL A 161 14.31 -8.24 -2.39
C VAL A 161 13.21 -8.01 -3.41
N ILE A 162 12.73 -9.06 -4.03
CA ILE A 162 11.59 -8.98 -4.96
C ILE A 162 10.35 -8.60 -4.17
N SER A 163 9.85 -7.37 -4.40
CA SER A 163 8.74 -6.74 -3.69
C SER A 163 7.39 -6.88 -4.41
N GLY A 164 7.43 -7.26 -5.68
CA GLY A 164 6.24 -7.46 -6.50
C GLY A 164 6.56 -8.23 -7.78
N VAL A 165 5.65 -9.08 -8.23
CA VAL A 165 5.77 -9.80 -9.50
C VAL A 165 4.51 -9.54 -10.32
N THR A 166 4.70 -9.23 -11.61
CA THR A 166 3.64 -8.94 -12.58
C THR A 166 3.95 -9.60 -13.92
N GLU A 167 3.02 -9.57 -14.85
CA GLU A 167 3.24 -10.03 -16.23
C GLU A 167 4.32 -9.24 -17.00
N TRP A 168 4.56 -7.96 -16.59
CA TRP A 168 5.56 -7.08 -17.22
C TRP A 168 6.98 -7.28 -16.69
N GLY A 169 7.12 -7.98 -15.53
CA GLY A 169 8.37 -8.15 -14.83
C GLY A 169 8.19 -8.17 -13.31
N PHE A 170 9.26 -7.97 -12.60
CA PHE A 170 9.22 -7.92 -11.13
C PHE A 170 9.87 -6.66 -10.59
N PHE A 171 9.38 -6.23 -9.44
CA PHE A 171 9.93 -5.09 -8.70
C PHE A 171 10.94 -5.59 -7.68
N VAL A 172 12.04 -4.86 -7.54
CA VAL A 172 13.07 -5.10 -6.54
C VAL A 172 13.13 -3.91 -5.60
N GLU A 173 12.99 -4.15 -4.32
CA GLU A 173 13.16 -3.16 -3.26
C GLU A 173 14.54 -3.29 -2.64
N LEU A 174 15.28 -2.20 -2.62
CA LEU A 174 16.61 -2.10 -2.01
C LEU A 174 16.50 -1.83 -0.50
N PRO A 175 17.55 -2.05 0.30
CA PRO A 175 17.54 -1.75 1.74
C PRO A 175 17.25 -0.29 2.09
N ASN A 176 17.54 0.64 1.18
CA ASN A 176 17.20 2.06 1.30
C ASN A 176 15.76 2.40 0.88
N THR A 177 14.90 1.39 0.71
CA THR A 177 13.49 1.51 0.29
C THR A 177 13.27 2.04 -1.13
N VAL A 178 14.30 2.12 -1.96
CA VAL A 178 14.14 2.40 -3.39
C VAL A 178 13.61 1.14 -4.06
N GLU A 179 12.60 1.29 -4.89
CA GLU A 179 12.00 0.20 -5.65
C GLU A 179 12.20 0.45 -7.15
N GLY A 180 12.63 -0.57 -7.88
CA GLY A 180 12.83 -0.53 -9.31
C GLY A 180 12.21 -1.72 -10.04
N LEU A 181 11.92 -1.57 -11.32
CA LEU A 181 11.33 -2.61 -12.16
C LEU A 181 12.41 -3.32 -13.00
N VAL A 182 12.46 -4.64 -12.90
CA VAL A 182 13.12 -5.52 -13.87
C VAL A 182 12.08 -5.99 -14.87
N ARG A 183 12.19 -5.60 -16.12
CA ARG A 183 11.22 -5.98 -17.14
C ARG A 183 11.49 -7.41 -17.63
N VAL A 184 10.43 -8.15 -17.95
CA VAL A 184 10.55 -9.46 -18.63
C VAL A 184 11.38 -9.35 -19.91
N THR A 185 11.24 -8.26 -20.68
CA THR A 185 12.02 -8.00 -21.91
C THR A 185 13.51 -7.85 -21.69
N ASP A 186 13.95 -7.54 -20.48
CA ASP A 186 15.35 -7.37 -20.12
C ASP A 186 15.98 -8.70 -19.62
N LEU A 187 15.16 -9.74 -19.43
CA LEU A 187 15.57 -11.11 -19.11
C LEU A 187 15.78 -11.87 -20.43
N THR A 188 17.03 -11.93 -20.88
CA THR A 188 17.36 -12.49 -22.20
C THR A 188 17.75 -13.97 -22.14
N ASP A 189 17.76 -14.56 -20.95
CA ASP A 189 18.20 -15.94 -20.70
C ASP A 189 17.11 -16.98 -20.92
N ASP A 190 15.82 -16.59 -20.87
CA ASP A 190 14.69 -17.49 -21.09
C ASP A 190 13.42 -16.71 -21.48
N PHE A 191 12.37 -17.44 -21.82
CA PHE A 191 11.01 -16.91 -21.95
C PHE A 191 10.27 -17.13 -20.63
N TYR A 192 9.81 -16.03 -19.99
CA TYR A 192 9.19 -16.05 -18.66
C TYR A 192 7.67 -15.90 -18.75
N GLU A 193 6.96 -16.79 -18.07
CA GLU A 193 5.50 -16.75 -17.90
C GLU A 193 5.15 -16.35 -16.48
N PHE A 194 4.12 -15.51 -16.34
CA PHE A 194 3.61 -15.07 -15.05
C PHE A 194 2.53 -16.01 -14.54
N TYR A 195 2.70 -16.48 -13.31
CA TYR A 195 1.73 -17.31 -12.59
C TYR A 195 1.06 -16.46 -11.50
N GLU A 196 -0.22 -16.09 -11.72
CA GLU A 196 -0.98 -15.21 -10.84
C GLU A 196 -1.22 -15.86 -9.46
N ASP A 197 -1.45 -17.18 -9.42
CA ASP A 197 -1.76 -17.89 -8.18
C ASP A 197 -0.59 -17.93 -7.19
N THR A 198 0.63 -17.94 -7.68
CA THR A 198 1.86 -18.00 -6.87
C THR A 198 2.65 -16.69 -6.86
N TYR A 199 2.22 -15.69 -7.63
CA TYR A 199 2.94 -14.43 -7.85
C TYR A 199 4.41 -14.66 -8.20
N GLU A 200 4.65 -15.51 -9.20
CA GLU A 200 6.00 -15.82 -9.69
C GLU A 200 6.10 -15.72 -11.22
N LEU A 201 7.30 -15.39 -11.67
CA LEU A 201 7.71 -15.56 -13.07
C LEU A 201 8.55 -16.82 -13.17
N ALA A 202 8.19 -17.72 -14.07
CA ALA A 202 8.92 -18.96 -14.32
C ALA A 202 9.41 -19.04 -15.75
N GLY A 203 10.68 -19.36 -15.93
CA GLY A 203 11.32 -19.58 -17.22
C GLY A 203 10.92 -20.93 -17.82
N SER A 204 10.53 -20.92 -19.08
CA SER A 204 10.01 -22.09 -19.79
C SER A 204 11.06 -23.17 -20.06
N ALA A 205 12.32 -22.79 -20.30
CA ALA A 205 13.41 -23.71 -20.62
C ALA A 205 14.32 -23.99 -19.42
N THR A 206 14.64 -22.96 -18.64
CA THR A 206 15.61 -23.04 -17.54
C THR A 206 14.99 -23.45 -16.21
N ASN A 207 13.65 -23.39 -16.08
CA ASN A 207 12.93 -23.51 -14.80
C ASN A 207 13.35 -22.47 -13.74
N LYS A 208 14.07 -21.43 -14.14
CA LYS A 208 14.45 -20.34 -13.25
C LYS A 208 13.20 -19.59 -12.80
N ARG A 209 13.10 -19.30 -11.52
CA ARG A 209 11.90 -18.69 -10.95
C ARG A 209 12.25 -17.42 -10.17
N TYR A 210 11.44 -16.38 -10.36
CA TYR A 210 11.49 -15.15 -9.60
C TYR A 210 10.22 -15.03 -8.77
N LYS A 211 10.38 -15.05 -7.44
CA LYS A 211 9.28 -15.09 -6.47
C LYS A 211 9.33 -13.87 -5.55
N LEU A 212 8.16 -13.52 -5.05
CA LEU A 212 8.06 -12.53 -3.97
C LEU A 212 8.92 -12.93 -2.76
N GLY A 213 9.61 -11.94 -2.17
CA GLY A 213 10.50 -12.15 -1.01
C GLY A 213 11.86 -12.73 -1.36
N GLN A 214 12.13 -13.11 -2.63
CA GLN A 214 13.43 -13.64 -3.04
C GLN A 214 14.49 -12.54 -3.02
N LYS A 215 15.65 -12.81 -2.42
CA LYS A 215 16.84 -11.95 -2.51
C LYS A 215 17.46 -12.06 -3.89
N ILE A 216 17.89 -10.95 -4.43
CA ILE A 216 18.48 -10.86 -5.76
C ILE A 216 19.51 -9.76 -5.81
N ASN A 217 20.63 -10.01 -6.54
CA ASN A 217 21.58 -8.97 -6.88
C ASN A 217 21.18 -8.30 -8.18
N CYS A 218 21.24 -6.99 -8.20
CA CYS A 218 20.83 -6.20 -9.33
C CYS A 218 21.78 -5.03 -9.59
N THR A 219 21.97 -4.71 -10.89
CA THR A 219 22.77 -3.55 -11.31
C THR A 219 21.86 -2.41 -11.71
N HIS A 220 22.11 -1.22 -11.22
CA HIS A 220 21.35 -0.05 -11.58
C HIS A 220 21.81 0.52 -12.92
N ASN A 221 20.99 0.40 -13.96
CA ASN A 221 21.38 0.80 -15.32
C ASN A 221 20.78 2.12 -15.79
N PHE A 222 19.62 2.52 -15.27
CA PHE A 222 18.92 3.69 -15.80
C PHE A 222 17.89 4.28 -14.81
N VAL A 223 17.82 5.62 -14.76
CA VAL A 223 16.76 6.40 -14.09
C VAL A 223 15.92 7.10 -15.14
N SER A 224 14.60 6.87 -15.16
CA SER A 224 13.67 7.64 -15.96
C SER A 224 12.96 8.67 -15.08
N THR A 225 13.28 9.94 -15.31
CA THR A 225 12.49 11.09 -14.82
C THR A 225 11.60 11.56 -15.95
N VAL A 226 10.43 10.96 -16.13
CA VAL A 226 9.48 11.46 -17.13
C VAL A 226 8.67 12.59 -16.52
N HIS A 227 8.89 13.81 -16.98
CA HIS A 227 8.02 14.94 -16.76
C HIS A 227 6.75 14.77 -17.59
N ASN A 228 5.59 14.86 -16.97
CA ASN A 228 4.25 15.02 -17.54
C ASN A 228 3.36 13.79 -17.82
N ASN A 229 3.59 12.61 -17.34
CA ASN A 229 2.49 11.65 -17.15
C ASN A 229 2.77 10.69 -15.99
N LEU A 230 1.73 10.30 -15.30
CA LEU A 230 1.62 9.59 -14.01
C LEU A 230 2.28 8.20 -13.91
N ASP A 231 3.23 7.86 -14.76
CA ASP A 231 3.99 6.61 -14.74
C ASP A 231 5.48 6.90 -14.48
N PHE A 232 5.82 7.08 -13.19
CA PHE A 232 7.21 7.04 -12.75
C PHE A 232 7.70 5.61 -12.73
N LEU A 233 8.18 5.15 -13.86
CA LEU A 233 8.95 3.91 -13.96
C LEU A 233 10.41 4.25 -13.62
N SER A 234 10.80 4.11 -12.35
CA SER A 234 12.20 3.93 -12.04
C SER A 234 12.63 2.59 -12.62
N LYS A 235 13.31 2.59 -13.76
CA LYS A 235 13.93 1.40 -14.32
C LYS A 235 15.16 1.06 -13.49
N LEU A 236 15.06 0.07 -12.68
CA LEU A 236 16.20 -0.60 -12.11
C LEU A 236 16.44 -1.89 -12.91
N VAL A 237 17.67 -2.03 -13.50
CA VAL A 237 18.34 -3.31 -13.65
C VAL A 237 18.29 -4.04 -14.97
N SER A 238 19.46 -4.33 -15.48
CA SER A 238 19.73 -5.58 -16.17
C SER A 238 20.27 -6.59 -15.15
N LEU A 239 19.74 -7.79 -15.14
CA LEU A 239 20.34 -8.91 -14.46
C LEU A 239 21.68 -9.23 -15.10
N ILE A 240 22.76 -9.06 -14.35
CA ILE A 240 24.00 -9.71 -14.69
C ILE A 240 23.98 -11.04 -13.94
N GLY A 241 24.00 -12.12 -14.72
CA GLY A 241 24.46 -13.36 -14.17
C GLY A 241 25.86 -13.14 -13.59
N GLU A 242 26.02 -13.52 -12.33
CA GLU A 242 27.28 -13.64 -11.62
C GLU A 242 28.13 -12.34 -11.59
N CYS A 243 28.02 -11.57 -10.52
CA CYS A 243 29.14 -10.78 -10.04
C CYS A 243 30.26 -11.77 -9.68
N PHE A 244 31.21 -11.97 -10.60
CA PHE A 244 32.48 -12.60 -10.28
C PHE A 244 33.24 -11.73 -9.30
N GLU A 245 33.87 -12.37 -8.32
CA GLU A 245 34.74 -11.90 -7.26
C GLU A 245 35.65 -10.71 -7.62
#